data_ab4480ae2dff41772381299906d91bd7
#
_entry.id   ab4480ae2dff41772381299906d91bd7
#
_cell.length_a   1.000
_cell.length_b   1.000
_cell.length_c   1.000
_cell.angle_alpha   90.00
_cell.angle_beta   90.00
_cell.angle_gamma   90.00
#
_symmetry.space_group_name_H-M   'P 1'
#
loop_
_entity.id
_entity.type
_entity.pdbx_description
1 polymer ?
#
loop_
_entity_poly.entity_id
_entity_poly.type
_entity_poly.pdbx_seq_one_letter_code
_entity_poly.pdbx_strand_id
1 'polypeptide(L)'
;MSLDREELIYWFEKKTLLRWPRILSARSHEERCVRRVAIWSFVNFLNHDPSEINKIFGFEAKQSIFRILRSRNLSDDEYNMRRELELCLRYRKKQAA
;
A
#
# COMPACT_ATOMS: atom_id res chain seq x y z
N MET A 1 10.09 9.04 -14.27
CA MET A 1 10.58 7.96 -13.40
C MET A 1 9.43 7.20 -12.79
N SER A 2 9.44 5.88 -12.95
CA SER A 2 8.46 5.04 -12.31
C SER A 2 8.82 4.87 -10.83
N LEU A 3 7.81 4.85 -9.97
CA LEU A 3 7.98 4.54 -8.57
C LEU A 3 8.36 3.07 -8.44
N ASP A 4 9.44 2.76 -7.72
CA ASP A 4 9.82 1.38 -7.50
C ASP A 4 9.35 0.87 -6.13
N ARG A 5 9.45 -0.44 -5.95
CA ARG A 5 9.00 -1.13 -4.75
C ARG A 5 9.71 -0.62 -3.49
N GLU A 6 11.02 -0.41 -3.57
CA GLU A 6 11.82 0.04 -2.44
C GLU A 6 11.43 1.44 -1.99
N GLU A 7 11.18 2.33 -2.94
CA GLU A 7 10.73 3.70 -2.63
C GLU A 7 9.38 3.69 -1.94
N LEU A 8 8.47 2.83 -2.38
CA LEU A 8 7.14 2.73 -1.80
C LEU A 8 7.20 2.16 -0.38
N ILE A 9 8.02 1.14 -0.15
CA ILE A 9 8.27 0.58 1.18
C ILE A 9 8.84 1.65 2.11
N TYR A 10 9.82 2.41 1.64
CA TYR A 10 10.43 3.50 2.39
C TYR A 10 9.40 4.57 2.76
N TRP A 11 8.51 4.91 1.84
CA TRP A 11 7.45 5.88 2.11
C TRP A 11 6.55 5.42 3.26
N PHE A 12 6.14 4.14 3.24
CA PHE A 12 5.31 3.59 4.31
C PHE A 12 6.04 3.55 5.66
N GLU A 13 7.29 3.16 5.66
CA GLU A 13 8.09 3.11 6.89
C GLU A 13 8.26 4.51 7.50
N LYS A 14 8.52 5.50 6.68
CA LYS A 14 8.66 6.89 7.12
C LYS A 14 7.35 7.47 7.64
N LYS A 15 6.26 7.21 6.91
CA LYS A 15 4.95 7.77 7.25
C LYS A 15 4.37 7.17 8.54
N THR A 16 4.55 5.88 8.74
CA THR A 16 3.92 5.15 9.84
C THR A 16 4.85 4.89 11.01
N LEU A 17 6.16 5.06 10.83
CA LEU A 17 7.20 4.70 11.78
C LEU A 17 7.23 3.20 12.10
N LEU A 18 6.63 2.39 11.24
CA LEU A 18 6.63 0.93 11.34
C LEU A 18 7.63 0.36 10.35
N ARG A 19 8.34 -0.67 10.76
CA ARG A 19 9.23 -1.39 9.85
C ARG A 19 8.43 -2.29 8.92
N TRP A 20 8.91 -2.50 7.71
CA TRP A 20 8.20 -3.27 6.69
C TRP A 20 7.76 -4.67 7.16
N PRO A 21 8.62 -5.47 7.85
CA PRO A 21 8.17 -6.77 8.36
C PRO A 21 6.97 -6.67 9.31
N ARG A 22 6.89 -5.58 10.08
CA ARG A 22 5.77 -5.34 10.98
C ARG A 22 4.48 -5.03 10.21
N ILE A 23 4.59 -4.28 9.12
CA ILE A 23 3.45 -4.01 8.23
C ILE A 23 2.95 -5.30 7.59
N LEU A 24 3.87 -6.16 7.15
CA LEU A 24 3.51 -7.44 6.55
C LEU A 24 2.80 -8.37 7.53
N SER A 25 3.25 -8.43 8.79
CA SER A 25 2.63 -9.29 9.81
C SER A 25 1.33 -8.75 10.37
N ALA A 26 1.18 -7.42 10.43
CA ALA A 26 -0.03 -6.68 10.79
C ALA A 26 -0.88 -7.30 11.89
N ARG A 27 -0.46 -7.13 13.14
CA ARG A 27 -1.16 -7.70 14.31
C ARG A 27 -2.19 -6.77 14.91
N SER A 28 -1.95 -5.46 14.88
CA SER A 28 -2.87 -4.47 15.42
C SER A 28 -3.82 -3.96 14.33
N HIS A 29 -4.89 -3.27 14.75
CA HIS A 29 -5.82 -2.63 13.81
C HIS A 29 -5.11 -1.59 12.95
N GLU A 30 -4.25 -0.77 13.55
CA GLU A 30 -3.49 0.25 12.82
C GLU A 30 -2.56 -0.39 11.78
N GLU A 31 -1.85 -1.44 12.16
CA GLU A 31 -0.96 -2.17 11.23
C GLU A 31 -1.74 -2.79 10.07
N ARG A 32 -2.94 -3.30 10.32
CA ARG A 32 -3.81 -3.83 9.27
C ARG A 32 -4.26 -2.77 8.31
N CYS A 33 -4.57 -1.57 8.80
CA CYS A 33 -4.94 -0.44 7.95
C CYS A 33 -3.78 -0.05 7.03
N VAL A 34 -2.57 0.02 7.58
CA VAL A 34 -1.36 0.32 6.79
C VAL A 34 -1.13 -0.77 5.73
N ARG A 35 -1.27 -2.04 6.10
CA ARG A 35 -1.11 -3.15 5.16
C ARG A 35 -2.11 -3.08 4.01
N ARG A 36 -3.36 -2.73 4.28
CA ARG A 36 -4.38 -2.56 3.24
C ARG A 36 -4.01 -1.47 2.24
N VAL A 37 -3.54 -0.33 2.73
CA VAL A 37 -3.10 0.76 1.87
C VAL A 37 -1.88 0.33 1.06
N ALA A 38 -0.95 -0.40 1.68
CA ALA A 38 0.23 -0.93 0.98
C ALA A 38 -0.17 -1.87 -0.17
N ILE A 39 -1.10 -2.79 0.08
CA ILE A 39 -1.62 -3.69 -0.97
C ILE A 39 -2.24 -2.90 -2.11
N TRP A 40 -3.10 -1.96 -1.78
CA TRP A 40 -3.74 -1.07 -2.76
C TRP A 40 -2.71 -0.34 -3.61
N SER A 41 -1.66 0.20 -2.99
CA SER A 41 -0.63 0.95 -3.68
C SER A 41 0.22 0.07 -4.60
N PHE A 42 0.56 -1.14 -4.17
CA PHE A 42 1.34 -2.07 -4.98
C PHE A 42 0.58 -2.44 -6.27
N VAL A 43 -0.73 -2.65 -6.17
CA VAL A 43 -1.55 -2.95 -7.35
C VAL A 43 -1.68 -1.73 -8.25
N ASN A 44 -1.97 -0.56 -7.70
CA ASN A 44 -2.29 0.63 -8.49
C ASN A 44 -1.08 1.38 -9.02
N PHE A 45 0.04 1.35 -8.29
CA PHE A 45 1.23 2.11 -8.68
C PHE A 45 2.37 1.25 -9.24
N LEU A 46 2.50 0.02 -8.77
CA LEU A 46 3.53 -0.90 -9.24
C LEU A 46 3.01 -1.94 -10.23
N ASN A 47 1.70 -1.94 -10.47
CA ASN A 47 1.03 -2.86 -11.41
C ASN A 47 1.24 -4.35 -11.08
N HIS A 48 1.42 -4.68 -9.80
CA HIS A 48 1.48 -6.08 -9.38
C HIS A 48 0.12 -6.73 -9.51
N ASP A 49 0.10 -7.98 -9.98
CA ASP A 49 -1.14 -8.73 -10.03
C ASP A 49 -1.45 -9.37 -8.65
N PRO A 50 -2.69 -9.86 -8.43
CA PRO A 50 -3.06 -10.46 -7.14
C PRO A 50 -2.18 -11.64 -6.73
N SER A 51 -1.65 -12.41 -7.68
CA SER A 51 -0.76 -13.54 -7.37
C SER A 51 0.55 -13.08 -6.75
N GLU A 52 1.11 -11.99 -7.30
CA GLU A 52 2.34 -11.40 -6.75
C GLU A 52 2.10 -10.81 -5.37
N ILE A 53 0.96 -10.17 -5.15
CA ILE A 53 0.57 -9.62 -3.86
C ILE A 53 0.45 -10.73 -2.81
N ASN A 54 -0.12 -11.87 -3.16
CA ASN A 54 -0.19 -13.03 -2.26
C ASN A 54 1.19 -13.46 -1.79
N LYS A 55 2.16 -13.49 -2.69
CA LYS A 55 3.54 -13.88 -2.35
C LYS A 55 4.22 -12.87 -1.43
N ILE A 56 3.98 -11.59 -1.68
CA ILE A 56 4.63 -10.51 -0.92
C ILE A 56 4.02 -10.39 0.48
N PHE A 57 2.68 -10.42 0.58
CA PHE A 57 1.95 -10.17 1.83
C PHE A 57 1.50 -11.42 2.57
N GLY A 58 1.71 -12.60 1.99
CA GLY A 58 1.40 -13.87 2.64
C GLY A 58 -0.09 -14.22 2.75
N PHE A 59 -0.92 -13.70 1.85
CA PHE A 59 -2.33 -14.07 1.80
C PHE A 59 -2.52 -15.41 1.10
N GLU A 60 -3.34 -16.27 1.68
CA GLU A 60 -3.61 -17.60 1.12
C GLU A 60 -4.66 -17.58 0.00
N ALA A 61 -5.55 -16.58 0.00
CA ALA A 61 -6.67 -16.54 -0.93
C ALA A 61 -6.70 -15.23 -1.73
N LYS A 62 -6.80 -15.36 -3.05
CA LYS A 62 -6.95 -14.21 -3.97
C LYS A 62 -8.17 -13.36 -3.63
N GLN A 63 -9.23 -13.98 -3.11
CA GLN A 63 -10.46 -13.29 -2.74
C GLN A 63 -10.25 -12.21 -1.69
N SER A 64 -9.32 -12.42 -0.75
CA SER A 64 -9.01 -11.44 0.29
C SER A 64 -8.44 -10.16 -0.29
N ILE A 65 -7.59 -10.29 -1.31
CA ILE A 65 -7.01 -9.13 -2.00
C ILE A 65 -8.07 -8.35 -2.76
N PHE A 66 -8.94 -9.03 -3.49
CA PHE A 66 -10.04 -8.38 -4.20
C PHE A 66 -10.99 -7.65 -3.25
N ARG A 67 -11.25 -8.22 -2.08
CA ARG A 67 -12.04 -7.58 -1.04
C ARG A 67 -11.40 -6.27 -0.58
N ILE A 68 -10.10 -6.28 -0.34
CA ILE A 68 -9.35 -5.10 0.08
C ILE A 68 -9.40 -4.02 -1.01
N LEU A 69 -9.20 -4.40 -2.27
CA LEU A 69 -9.20 -3.47 -3.39
C LEU A 69 -10.57 -2.86 -3.66
N ARG A 70 -11.63 -3.62 -3.43
CA ARG A 70 -13.01 -3.19 -3.67
C ARG A 70 -13.66 -2.52 -2.47
N SER A 71 -13.01 -2.54 -1.30
CA SER A 71 -13.58 -1.99 -0.09
C SER A 71 -13.88 -0.49 -0.24
N ARG A 72 -15.12 -0.12 -0.01
CA ARG A 72 -15.57 1.28 -0.01
C ARG A 72 -15.60 1.85 1.40
N ASN A 73 -15.55 0.98 2.41
CA ASN A 73 -15.57 1.38 3.81
C ASN A 73 -14.15 1.53 4.33
N LEU A 74 -13.50 2.62 3.91
CA LEU A 74 -12.16 2.95 4.38
C LEU A 74 -12.26 3.71 5.70
N SER A 75 -11.36 3.41 6.64
CA SER A 75 -11.20 4.25 7.80
C SER A 75 -10.62 5.60 7.36
N ASP A 76 -10.78 6.62 8.20
CA ASP A 76 -10.23 7.95 7.90
C ASP A 76 -8.72 7.89 7.68
N ASP A 77 -8.03 7.08 8.47
CA ASP A 77 -6.57 6.90 8.34
C ASP A 77 -6.20 6.29 6.99
N GLU A 78 -6.94 5.26 6.54
CA GLU A 78 -6.71 4.63 5.24
C GLU A 78 -6.95 5.62 4.10
N TYR A 79 -8.05 6.36 4.17
CA TYR A 79 -8.40 7.35 3.16
C TYR A 79 -7.32 8.44 3.07
N ASN A 80 -6.93 8.98 4.19
CA ASN A 80 -5.91 10.03 4.24
C ASN A 80 -4.57 9.55 3.71
N MET A 81 -4.18 8.33 4.06
CA MET A 81 -2.92 7.74 3.60
C MET A 81 -2.91 7.52 2.09
N ARG A 82 -4.01 7.00 1.53
CA ARG A 82 -4.15 6.87 0.08
C ARG A 82 -4.04 8.21 -0.62
N ARG A 83 -4.70 9.23 -0.09
CA ARG A 83 -4.69 10.58 -0.65
C ARG A 83 -3.29 11.19 -0.63
N GLU A 84 -2.59 11.07 0.50
CA GLU A 84 -1.21 11.56 0.61
C GLU A 84 -0.28 10.89 -0.39
N LEU A 85 -0.43 9.59 -0.56
CA LEU A 85 0.38 8.83 -1.50
C LEU A 85 0.12 9.27 -2.94
N GLU A 86 -1.14 9.47 -3.32
CA GLU A 86 -1.51 9.97 -4.63
C GLU A 86 -0.92 11.36 -4.90
N LEU A 87 -0.98 12.25 -3.91
CA LEU A 87 -0.41 13.58 -4.03
C LEU A 87 1.11 13.55 -4.20
N CYS A 88 1.79 12.70 -3.45
CA CYS A 88 3.23 12.49 -3.61
C CYS A 88 3.60 12.07 -5.03
N LEU A 89 2.84 11.15 -5.60
CA LEU A 89 3.09 10.66 -6.95
C LEU A 89 2.83 11.72 -8.01
N ARG A 90 1.78 12.52 -7.85
CA ARG A 90 1.50 13.64 -8.75
C ARG A 90 2.61 14.68 -8.70
N TYR A 91 3.11 14.97 -7.51
CA TYR A 91 4.21 15.90 -7.34
C TYR A 91 5.47 15.41 -8.05
N ARG A 92 5.80 14.13 -7.94
CA ARG A 92 6.94 13.53 -8.64
C ARG A 92 6.80 13.62 -10.16
N LYS A 93 5.60 13.37 -10.69
CA LYS A 93 5.33 13.48 -12.13
C LYS A 93 5.57 14.89 -12.64
N LYS A 94 5.19 15.91 -11.87
CA LYS A 94 5.44 17.30 -12.22
C LYS A 94 6.92 17.64 -12.25
N GLN A 95 7.70 17.08 -11.32
CA GLN A 95 9.14 17.31 -11.27
C GLN A 95 9.91 16.56 -12.36
N ALA A 96 9.39 15.41 -12.78
CA ALA A 96 10.01 14.62 -13.85
C ALA A 96 9.75 15.18 -15.25
N ALA A 97 8.77 16.06 -15.37
CA ALA A 97 8.50 16.74 -16.62
C ALA A 97 9.36 18.00 -16.74
#